data_1f6e75ce2f985a1b72c09cb0641cb928
#
_entry.id   1f6e75ce2f985a1b72c09cb0641cb928
#
_cell.length_a   1.000
_cell.length_b   1.000
_cell.length_c   1.000
_cell.angle_alpha   90.00
_cell.angle_beta   90.00
_cell.angle_gamma   90.00
#
_symmetry.space_group_name_H-M   'P 1'
#
loop_
_entity.id
_entity.type
_entity.pdbx_description
1 polymer ?
#
loop_
_entity_poly.entity_id
_entity_poly.type
_entity_poly.pdbx_seq_one_letter_code
_entity_poly.pdbx_strand_id
1 'polypeptide(L)'
;MKLLHVLCVLCGLLAPASALDREAFTFTKYDLNVRIEPAQQRLAVRGQITLRNDSNGPQKNVSLQISSTLDWRSIKLGGKAVQFVSQPYTSDIDHTGVLSEAIITLPQEIPPKGKVELDIGYEGVIPLDATRLTRIGVPEELARHNDWDQIGASSTAIRGIGYVAWYPVGLLSANLSEGNNLFETLGRWKTREAASTMQIHFGVVGDSAGSSSELIVNAEACKPASADNGHGQNTLIDCSLEPLGATVPAFAIATYSVLNPSTLDVHYFLEHKPAAESYELATQLAMPFVKEWFGVSRRKLKIVELADAKASPFESGSMLLTPLNSDSRIAALTVVHQLTHSAFQSPRLWIYEGLAHFAQAAYLEQQSGRRTALDFMAQHRNALLDAEKAFAAERSSSASANESLVSTSREEFYRSKAMYVWWMLRDMIGEETLKKALALYRPDQDKEASYVQRLIEAQSTRDLEWFFDDWVYRDRGLPDFRVESAYPRQLLGGGDVVTITIENLGEAGAQVPVTLLMEGGQVTRLVEVHSKSKSVMRIEAAGTPQEIVVNDGSVPESDMTNNIFKIKPNAN
;
A
#
# COMPACT_ATOMS: atom_id res chain seq x y z
N MET A 1 -7.78 19.45 67.87
CA MET A 1 -7.79 20.23 66.62
C MET A 1 -6.35 20.40 66.07
N LYS A 2 -5.56 19.34 66.03
CA LYS A 2 -4.17 19.35 65.49
C LYS A 2 -3.83 18.11 64.64
N LEU A 3 -4.84 17.30 64.21
CA LEU A 3 -4.60 16.08 63.41
C LEU A 3 -5.15 16.17 61.98
N LEU A 4 -5.65 17.33 61.55
CA LEU A 4 -6.30 17.49 60.24
C LEU A 4 -5.41 18.22 59.21
N HIS A 5 -4.18 18.64 59.57
CA HIS A 5 -3.30 19.40 58.67
C HIS A 5 -2.14 18.60 58.08
N VAL A 6 -2.00 17.31 58.42
CA VAL A 6 -0.89 16.47 57.88
C VAL A 6 -1.34 15.64 56.67
N LEU A 7 -2.64 15.52 56.41
CA LEU A 7 -3.13 14.69 55.30
C LEU A 7 -3.23 15.42 53.95
N CYS A 8 -3.10 16.74 53.90
CA CYS A 8 -3.15 17.52 52.65
C CYS A 8 -1.81 17.76 51.95
N VAL A 9 -0.68 17.37 52.54
CA VAL A 9 0.65 17.61 51.93
C VAL A 9 1.16 16.40 51.15
N LEU A 10 0.53 15.21 51.23
CA LEU A 10 0.92 14.03 50.46
C LEU A 10 0.20 13.87 49.13
N CYS A 11 -0.78 14.69 48.78
CA CYS A 11 -1.47 14.64 47.48
C CYS A 11 -0.84 15.51 46.37
N GLY A 12 0.27 16.15 46.63
CA GLY A 12 0.88 17.17 45.75
C GLY A 12 2.01 16.71 44.82
N LEU A 13 2.34 15.41 44.74
CA LEU A 13 3.50 14.93 43.96
C LEU A 13 3.23 13.65 43.11
N LEU A 14 2.02 13.38 42.78
CA LEU A 14 1.72 12.49 41.66
C LEU A 14 1.71 13.34 40.39
N ALA A 15 2.90 13.67 39.84
CA ALA A 15 2.98 14.00 38.43
C ALA A 15 2.32 12.84 37.67
N PRO A 16 1.37 13.07 36.76
CA PRO A 16 0.82 12.01 35.96
C PRO A 16 1.99 11.31 35.27
N ALA A 17 2.19 10.04 35.54
CA ALA A 17 3.12 9.24 34.76
C ALA A 17 2.61 9.34 33.33
N SER A 18 3.27 10.15 32.52
CA SER A 18 2.96 10.27 31.09
C SER A 18 3.08 8.86 30.53
N ALA A 19 1.98 8.32 30.01
CA ALA A 19 1.99 7.05 29.35
C ALA A 19 3.05 7.10 28.22
N LEU A 20 3.81 6.02 28.06
CA LEU A 20 4.84 5.94 27.02
C LEU A 20 4.17 6.09 25.65
N ASP A 21 4.47 7.18 24.95
CA ASP A 21 4.04 7.40 23.57
C ASP A 21 5.06 6.73 22.63
N ARG A 22 4.71 5.57 22.10
CA ARG A 22 5.57 4.77 21.22
C ARG A 22 5.75 5.39 19.85
N GLU A 23 4.81 6.20 19.40
CA GLU A 23 4.85 6.88 18.11
C GLU A 23 5.34 8.34 18.20
N ALA A 24 5.79 8.78 19.38
CA ALA A 24 6.32 10.13 19.58
C ALA A 24 7.51 10.47 18.69
N PHE A 25 8.30 9.46 18.32
CA PHE A 25 9.51 9.64 17.52
C PHE A 25 9.36 9.07 16.12
N THR A 26 9.77 9.87 15.12
CA THR A 26 9.99 9.42 13.74
C THR A 26 11.45 9.05 13.56
N PHE A 27 11.73 7.88 13.00
CA PHE A 27 13.08 7.45 12.64
C PHE A 27 13.49 8.11 11.33
N THR A 28 14.29 9.15 11.39
CA THR A 28 14.63 9.97 10.22
C THR A 28 15.84 9.46 9.45
N LYS A 29 16.71 8.67 10.09
CA LYS A 29 17.87 8.05 9.46
C LYS A 29 18.22 6.72 10.12
N TYR A 30 18.56 5.76 9.26
CA TYR A 30 19.19 4.50 9.65
C TYR A 30 20.54 4.37 8.95
N ASP A 31 21.55 3.84 9.65
CA ASP A 31 22.86 3.49 9.14
C ASP A 31 23.26 2.17 9.80
N LEU A 32 22.99 1.05 9.11
CA LEU A 32 22.98 -0.28 9.70
C LEU A 32 24.00 -1.21 9.04
N ASN A 33 24.84 -1.83 9.84
CA ASN A 33 25.70 -2.94 9.45
C ASN A 33 24.98 -4.24 9.81
N VAL A 34 24.59 -5.00 8.81
CA VAL A 34 23.77 -6.22 8.92
C VAL A 34 24.61 -7.43 8.52
N ARG A 35 24.89 -8.30 9.47
CA ARG A 35 25.59 -9.56 9.25
C ARG A 35 24.56 -10.70 9.24
N ILE A 36 24.58 -11.49 8.18
CA ILE A 36 23.68 -12.64 7.98
C ILE A 36 24.53 -13.90 7.92
N GLU A 37 24.17 -14.91 8.71
CA GLU A 37 24.79 -16.22 8.76
C GLU A 37 23.72 -17.29 8.44
N PRO A 38 23.47 -17.60 7.15
CA PRO A 38 22.36 -18.45 6.72
C PRO A 38 22.36 -19.85 7.35
N ALA A 39 23.53 -20.49 7.45
CA ALA A 39 23.66 -21.83 8.07
C ALA A 39 23.27 -21.86 9.55
N GLN A 40 23.34 -20.72 10.26
CA GLN A 40 22.99 -20.57 11.67
C GLN A 40 21.63 -19.91 11.86
N GLN A 41 20.92 -19.59 10.80
CA GLN A 41 19.67 -18.80 10.80
C GLN A 41 19.81 -17.44 11.50
N ARG A 42 21.04 -16.90 11.58
CA ARG A 42 21.39 -15.79 12.46
C ARG A 42 21.45 -14.46 11.71
N LEU A 43 20.90 -13.43 12.36
CA LEU A 43 21.05 -12.03 12.02
C LEU A 43 21.76 -11.30 13.18
N ALA A 44 22.76 -10.47 12.86
CA ALA A 44 23.35 -9.54 13.81
C ALA A 44 23.42 -8.15 13.19
N VAL A 45 22.95 -7.15 13.91
CA VAL A 45 22.91 -5.76 13.45
C VAL A 45 23.61 -4.84 14.44
N ARG A 46 24.42 -3.95 13.89
CA ARG A 46 25.02 -2.81 14.62
C ARG A 46 24.90 -1.57 13.75
N GLY A 47 24.67 -0.44 14.35
CA GLY A 47 24.59 0.80 13.58
C GLY A 47 24.08 1.95 14.38
N GLN A 48 23.67 2.98 13.67
CA GLN A 48 23.21 4.23 14.20
C GLN A 48 21.81 4.56 13.67
N ILE A 49 20.96 5.07 14.54
CA ILE A 49 19.63 5.56 14.20
C ILE A 49 19.46 7.00 14.69
N THR A 50 18.81 7.83 13.87
CA THR A 50 18.45 9.20 14.25
C THR A 50 16.94 9.30 14.37
N LEU A 51 16.48 9.74 15.53
CA LEU A 51 15.08 9.89 15.89
C LEU A 51 14.75 11.38 16.04
N ARG A 52 13.57 11.79 15.58
CA ARG A 52 13.03 13.14 15.76
C ARG A 52 11.75 13.07 16.56
N ASN A 53 11.65 13.88 17.62
CA ASN A 53 10.42 13.99 18.38
C ASN A 53 9.36 14.77 17.58
N ASP A 54 8.33 14.08 17.11
CA ASP A 54 7.21 14.68 16.37
C ASP A 54 5.96 14.86 17.23
N SER A 55 6.04 14.55 18.53
CA SER A 55 4.96 14.85 19.50
C SER A 55 4.90 16.34 19.85
N ASN A 56 3.79 16.75 20.47
CA ASN A 56 3.57 18.14 20.89
C ASN A 56 4.32 18.54 22.17
N GLY A 57 4.98 17.62 22.85
CA GLY A 57 5.68 17.86 24.13
C GLY A 57 7.08 17.29 24.15
N PRO A 58 7.92 17.69 25.15
CA PRO A 58 9.23 17.09 25.33
C PRO A 58 9.10 15.61 25.71
N GLN A 59 9.99 14.77 25.19
CA GLN A 59 9.99 13.32 25.40
C GLN A 59 11.31 12.89 26.06
N LYS A 60 11.19 12.10 27.11
CA LYS A 60 12.33 11.52 27.83
C LYS A 60 12.51 10.03 27.57
N ASN A 61 11.42 9.34 27.21
CA ASN A 61 11.43 7.92 26.96
C ASN A 61 11.33 7.64 25.45
N VAL A 62 12.13 6.70 24.97
CA VAL A 62 12.13 6.22 23.57
C VAL A 62 11.81 4.73 23.60
N SER A 63 10.88 4.30 22.79
CA SER A 63 10.61 2.89 22.52
C SER A 63 11.27 2.47 21.21
N LEU A 64 12.07 1.40 21.27
CA LEU A 64 12.62 0.70 20.11
C LEU A 64 12.11 -0.73 20.12
N GLN A 65 11.62 -1.20 19.00
CA GLN A 65 11.04 -2.53 18.86
C GLN A 65 11.70 -3.29 17.70
N ILE A 66 12.03 -4.55 17.93
CA ILE A 66 12.54 -5.52 16.94
C ILE A 66 11.80 -6.84 17.13
N SER A 67 11.97 -7.80 16.21
CA SER A 67 11.41 -9.15 16.35
C SER A 67 11.74 -9.77 17.70
N SER A 68 10.80 -10.52 18.28
CA SER A 68 11.00 -11.16 19.60
C SER A 68 12.10 -12.22 19.61
N THR A 69 12.53 -12.69 18.44
CA THR A 69 13.64 -13.64 18.28
C THR A 69 15.01 -12.97 18.25
N LEU A 70 15.04 -11.63 18.34
CA LEU A 70 16.25 -10.82 18.40
C LEU A 70 16.42 -10.18 19.79
N ASP A 71 17.63 -10.19 20.30
CA ASP A 71 17.99 -9.66 21.61
C ASP A 71 18.78 -8.36 21.51
N TRP A 72 18.37 -7.34 22.23
CA TRP A 72 19.14 -6.11 22.42
C TRP A 72 20.45 -6.39 23.15
N ARG A 73 21.59 -6.05 22.54
CA ARG A 73 22.94 -6.22 23.10
C ARG A 73 23.52 -4.92 23.64
N SER A 74 23.26 -3.81 22.95
CA SER A 74 23.76 -2.51 23.38
C SER A 74 22.93 -1.36 22.81
N ILE A 75 22.72 -0.33 23.65
CA ILE A 75 22.18 0.96 23.21
C ILE A 75 23.03 2.05 23.85
N LYS A 76 23.54 2.99 23.02
CA LYS A 76 24.44 4.06 23.50
C LYS A 76 23.97 5.41 22.96
N LEU A 77 24.25 6.45 23.72
CA LEU A 77 24.06 7.86 23.34
C LEU A 77 25.42 8.58 23.45
N GLY A 78 25.91 9.10 22.32
CA GLY A 78 27.22 9.73 22.24
C GLY A 78 28.36 8.81 22.73
N GLY A 79 28.30 7.53 22.36
CA GLY A 79 29.27 6.50 22.74
C GLY A 79 29.13 5.95 24.16
N LYS A 80 28.26 6.52 25.01
CA LYS A 80 28.02 6.08 26.39
C LYS A 80 26.79 5.17 26.45
N ALA A 81 26.90 4.04 27.17
CA ALA A 81 25.77 3.15 27.38
C ALA A 81 24.63 3.88 28.10
N VAL A 82 23.40 3.71 27.62
CA VAL A 82 22.19 4.19 28.28
C VAL A 82 21.47 3.04 28.96
N GLN A 83 20.73 3.34 30.02
CA GLN A 83 19.88 2.36 30.67
C GLN A 83 18.61 2.15 29.84
N PHE A 84 18.26 0.90 29.63
CA PHE A 84 17.00 0.51 29.00
C PHE A 84 16.43 -0.74 29.68
N VAL A 85 15.12 -0.90 29.57
CA VAL A 85 14.41 -2.11 29.97
C VAL A 85 13.96 -2.82 28.71
N SER A 86 14.35 -4.08 28.55
CA SER A 86 13.85 -4.92 27.46
C SER A 86 12.71 -5.78 27.98
N GLN A 87 11.58 -5.77 27.25
CA GLN A 87 10.38 -6.52 27.60
C GLN A 87 9.68 -7.04 26.35
N PRO A 88 8.90 -8.15 26.44
CA PRO A 88 8.03 -8.56 25.36
C PRO A 88 6.89 -7.55 25.19
N TYR A 89 6.54 -7.27 23.92
CA TYR A 89 5.43 -6.40 23.54
C TYR A 89 4.56 -7.12 22.50
N THR A 90 3.35 -7.52 22.91
CA THR A 90 2.43 -8.25 22.01
C THR A 90 2.00 -7.37 20.86
N SER A 91 2.29 -7.81 19.63
CA SER A 91 1.89 -7.12 18.41
C SER A 91 2.07 -8.03 17.19
N ASP A 92 1.07 -8.08 16.31
CA ASP A 92 1.08 -8.83 15.07
C ASP A 92 1.88 -8.16 13.93
N ILE A 93 2.57 -7.07 14.24
CA ILE A 93 3.56 -6.44 13.34
C ILE A 93 4.72 -7.41 13.03
N ASP A 94 4.98 -8.35 13.94
CA ASP A 94 5.97 -9.42 13.76
C ASP A 94 5.28 -10.79 13.64
N HIS A 95 5.83 -11.69 12.83
CA HIS A 95 5.27 -13.02 12.55
C HIS A 95 5.14 -13.91 13.80
N THR A 96 5.93 -13.64 14.84
CA THR A 96 5.83 -14.32 16.12
C THR A 96 4.63 -13.85 16.96
N GLY A 97 4.00 -12.72 16.59
CA GLY A 97 2.97 -12.04 17.38
C GLY A 97 3.50 -11.26 18.57
N VAL A 98 4.83 -11.15 18.72
CA VAL A 98 5.50 -10.48 19.82
C VAL A 98 6.74 -9.73 19.31
N LEU A 99 7.02 -8.57 19.90
CA LEU A 99 8.23 -7.80 19.67
C LEU A 99 9.11 -7.78 20.93
N SER A 100 10.40 -7.64 20.77
CA SER A 100 11.36 -7.29 21.83
C SER A 100 11.43 -5.77 21.93
N GLU A 101 10.77 -5.18 22.92
CA GLU A 101 10.71 -3.73 23.11
C GLU A 101 11.79 -3.29 24.10
N ALA A 102 12.66 -2.35 23.68
CA ALA A 102 13.57 -1.63 24.55
C ALA A 102 13.00 -0.25 24.88
N ILE A 103 12.71 0.00 26.15
CA ILE A 103 12.30 1.31 26.66
C ILE A 103 13.54 1.99 27.23
N ILE A 104 13.97 3.08 26.60
CA ILE A 104 15.18 3.84 26.90
C ILE A 104 14.78 5.11 27.64
N THR A 105 15.39 5.38 28.80
CA THR A 105 15.26 6.67 29.47
C THR A 105 16.46 7.54 29.13
N LEU A 106 16.23 8.61 28.38
CA LEU A 106 17.24 9.56 27.96
C LEU A 106 17.72 10.41 29.15
N PRO A 107 19.01 10.81 29.21
CA PRO A 107 19.53 11.71 30.25
C PRO A 107 18.82 13.08 30.25
N GLN A 108 18.42 13.56 29.07
CA GLN A 108 17.74 14.83 28.86
C GLN A 108 16.51 14.63 28.01
N GLU A 109 15.48 15.45 28.21
CA GLU A 109 14.28 15.46 27.40
C GLU A 109 14.59 16.05 26.01
N ILE A 110 13.99 15.45 24.98
CA ILE A 110 14.07 15.92 23.61
C ILE A 110 12.85 16.80 23.33
N PRO A 111 13.03 18.10 23.07
CA PRO A 111 11.91 19.00 22.77
C PRO A 111 11.21 18.60 21.46
N PRO A 112 9.98 19.10 21.20
CA PRO A 112 9.33 18.93 19.89
C PRO A 112 10.25 19.35 18.74
N LYS A 113 10.32 18.52 17.69
CA LYS A 113 11.24 18.62 16.54
C LYS A 113 12.73 18.44 16.87
N GLY A 114 13.08 18.26 18.13
CA GLY A 114 14.45 17.90 18.53
C GLY A 114 14.82 16.50 18.04
N LYS A 115 16.12 16.27 17.88
CA LYS A 115 16.65 14.99 17.39
C LYS A 115 17.53 14.33 18.46
N VAL A 116 17.56 13.01 18.42
CA VAL A 116 18.50 12.18 19.20
C VAL A 116 19.07 11.10 18.30
N GLU A 117 20.37 10.82 18.47
CA GLU A 117 21.09 9.78 17.74
C GLU A 117 21.52 8.69 18.71
N LEU A 118 21.21 7.44 18.36
CA LEU A 118 21.52 6.28 19.19
C LEU A 118 22.36 5.28 18.39
N ASP A 119 23.45 4.82 19.01
CA ASP A 119 24.18 3.64 18.54
C ASP A 119 23.48 2.40 19.10
N ILE A 120 23.17 1.44 18.23
CA ILE A 120 22.41 0.23 18.57
C ILE A 120 23.17 -1.04 18.19
N GLY A 121 22.87 -2.12 18.90
CA GLY A 121 23.36 -3.45 18.57
C GLY A 121 22.40 -4.51 19.10
N TYR A 122 22.01 -5.44 18.22
CA TYR A 122 21.16 -6.58 18.54
C TYR A 122 21.49 -7.77 17.63
N GLU A 123 21.11 -8.96 18.06
CA GLU A 123 21.34 -10.19 17.31
C GLU A 123 20.39 -11.29 17.75
N GLY A 124 20.19 -12.28 16.89
CA GLY A 124 19.39 -13.45 17.18
C GLY A 124 19.19 -14.32 15.96
N VAL A 125 18.16 -15.14 15.96
CA VAL A 125 17.79 -16.01 14.86
C VAL A 125 16.45 -15.56 14.26
N ILE A 126 16.22 -15.81 12.98
CA ILE A 126 14.93 -15.60 12.34
C ILE A 126 14.51 -16.94 11.72
N PRO A 127 13.85 -17.80 12.52
CA PRO A 127 13.30 -19.05 12.04
C PRO A 127 11.98 -18.82 11.30
N LEU A 128 11.51 -19.81 10.55
CA LEU A 128 10.14 -19.82 10.05
C LEU A 128 9.17 -19.85 11.25
N ASP A 129 8.32 -18.85 11.35
CA ASP A 129 7.34 -18.70 12.42
C ASP A 129 6.02 -18.15 11.85
N ALA A 130 4.90 -18.71 12.24
CA ALA A 130 3.58 -18.28 11.84
C ALA A 130 2.62 -18.20 13.04
N THR A 131 3.19 -17.99 14.24
CA THR A 131 2.44 -18.03 15.51
C THR A 131 1.33 -16.99 15.55
N ARG A 132 1.52 -15.78 14.99
CA ARG A 132 0.48 -14.76 14.95
C ARG A 132 -0.77 -15.22 14.18
N LEU A 133 -0.60 -15.99 13.10
CA LEU A 133 -1.70 -16.51 12.28
C LEU A 133 -2.35 -17.74 12.93
N THR A 134 -1.57 -18.67 13.43
CA THR A 134 -2.11 -19.87 14.09
C THR A 134 -2.88 -19.52 15.37
N ARG A 135 -2.45 -18.49 16.09
CA ARG A 135 -3.15 -17.97 17.28
C ARG A 135 -4.57 -17.49 16.98
N ILE A 136 -4.83 -16.97 15.79
CA ILE A 136 -6.17 -16.55 15.35
C ILE A 136 -6.95 -17.64 14.61
N GLY A 137 -6.43 -18.88 14.60
CA GLY A 137 -7.12 -20.06 14.06
C GLY A 137 -6.82 -20.41 12.61
N VAL A 138 -5.84 -19.76 11.97
CA VAL A 138 -5.39 -20.17 10.64
C VAL A 138 -4.67 -21.54 10.74
N PRO A 139 -5.03 -22.54 9.92
CA PRO A 139 -4.31 -23.81 9.90
C PRO A 139 -2.82 -23.60 9.65
N GLU A 140 -1.97 -24.33 10.39
CA GLU A 140 -0.51 -24.14 10.38
C GLU A 140 0.10 -24.21 8.96
N GLU A 141 -0.37 -25.15 8.14
CA GLU A 141 0.11 -25.28 6.75
C GLU A 141 -0.16 -23.99 5.95
N LEU A 142 -1.37 -23.43 6.03
CA LEU A 142 -1.72 -22.17 5.36
C LEU A 142 -0.99 -20.97 5.97
N ALA A 143 -0.85 -20.95 7.28
CA ALA A 143 -0.16 -19.90 8.00
C ALA A 143 1.30 -19.76 7.54
N ARG A 144 2.02 -20.89 7.36
CA ARG A 144 3.41 -20.91 6.89
C ARG A 144 3.59 -20.43 5.46
N HIS A 145 2.60 -20.62 4.60
CA HIS A 145 2.62 -20.06 3.24
C HIS A 145 2.40 -18.54 3.21
N ASN A 146 1.83 -17.97 4.27
CA ASN A 146 1.64 -16.54 4.42
C ASN A 146 2.79 -15.87 5.19
N ASP A 147 3.21 -16.44 6.31
CA ASP A 147 4.36 -16.00 7.10
C ASP A 147 5.56 -16.91 6.83
N TRP A 148 6.12 -16.78 5.63
CA TRP A 148 7.22 -17.60 5.12
C TRP A 148 8.62 -17.03 5.41
N ASP A 149 8.70 -15.92 6.15
CA ASP A 149 9.96 -15.25 6.46
C ASP A 149 10.89 -16.14 7.28
N GLN A 150 12.11 -16.32 6.81
CA GLN A 150 13.16 -17.05 7.52
C GLN A 150 14.54 -16.77 6.97
N ILE A 151 15.56 -16.89 7.82
CA ILE A 151 16.94 -17.06 7.38
C ILE A 151 17.22 -18.56 7.37
N GLY A 152 17.58 -19.10 6.21
CA GLY A 152 17.84 -20.54 6.04
C GLY A 152 19.05 -20.81 5.18
N ALA A 153 19.68 -21.99 5.36
CA ALA A 153 20.91 -22.36 4.65
C ALA A 153 20.74 -22.47 3.13
N SER A 154 19.60 -22.95 2.65
CA SER A 154 19.30 -23.11 1.22
C SER A 154 18.70 -21.84 0.60
N SER A 155 17.89 -21.15 1.36
CA SER A 155 17.25 -19.90 0.96
C SER A 155 16.90 -19.05 2.17
N THR A 156 17.01 -17.75 2.00
CA THR A 156 16.59 -16.72 2.95
C THR A 156 15.66 -15.77 2.21
N ALA A 157 14.52 -15.44 2.82
CA ALA A 157 13.67 -14.37 2.33
C ALA A 157 13.04 -13.68 3.54
N ILE A 158 13.22 -12.37 3.66
CA ILE A 158 12.79 -11.57 4.80
C ILE A 158 12.10 -10.32 4.27
N ARG A 159 10.84 -10.21 4.60
CA ARG A 159 10.08 -8.95 4.48
C ARG A 159 10.45 -8.06 5.66
N GLY A 160 10.11 -6.84 5.67
CA GLY A 160 10.34 -5.97 6.82
C GLY A 160 9.14 -5.94 7.76
N ILE A 161 8.95 -4.77 8.35
CA ILE A 161 7.84 -4.49 9.26
C ILE A 161 6.49 -4.95 8.68
N GLY A 162 5.67 -5.51 9.55
CA GLY A 162 4.41 -6.16 9.17
C GLY A 162 4.55 -7.66 8.99
N TYR A 163 5.80 -8.17 8.99
CA TYR A 163 6.15 -9.59 8.93
C TYR A 163 7.31 -9.91 9.85
N VAL A 164 8.48 -9.27 9.67
CA VAL A 164 9.63 -9.42 10.56
C VAL A 164 10.21 -8.05 10.87
N ALA A 165 10.20 -7.64 12.11
CA ALA A 165 10.83 -6.39 12.56
C ALA A 165 12.35 -6.60 12.71
N TRP A 166 13.08 -6.78 11.59
CA TRP A 166 14.51 -7.00 11.60
C TRP A 166 15.35 -5.72 11.72
N TYR A 167 14.71 -4.54 11.60
CA TYR A 167 15.28 -3.22 11.90
C TYR A 167 14.41 -2.51 12.93
N PRO A 168 14.95 -1.56 13.73
CA PRO A 168 14.21 -0.93 14.80
C PRO A 168 13.05 -0.08 14.31
N VAL A 169 11.93 -0.20 15.00
CA VAL A 169 10.72 0.62 14.78
C VAL A 169 10.16 1.08 16.12
N GLY A 170 9.19 2.00 16.10
CA GLY A 170 8.45 2.44 17.29
C GLY A 170 6.98 2.60 16.92
N LEU A 171 6.12 1.63 17.30
CA LEU A 171 4.74 1.53 16.86
C LEU A 171 3.82 1.13 18.01
N LEU A 172 2.55 1.48 17.85
CA LEU A 172 1.49 0.92 18.68
C LEU A 172 1.29 -0.57 18.34
N SER A 173 0.72 -1.30 19.29
CA SER A 173 0.35 -2.70 19.06
C SER A 173 -0.65 -2.80 17.91
N ALA A 174 -0.47 -3.81 17.08
CA ALA A 174 -1.44 -4.21 16.08
C ALA A 174 -1.92 -5.64 16.35
N ASN A 175 -3.18 -5.92 16.02
CA ASN A 175 -3.82 -7.20 16.26
C ASN A 175 -4.60 -7.62 15.01
N LEU A 176 -4.25 -8.75 14.41
CA LEU A 176 -4.91 -9.30 13.22
C LEU A 176 -6.38 -9.69 13.45
N SER A 177 -6.78 -9.94 14.70
CA SER A 177 -8.18 -10.22 15.03
C SER A 177 -9.05 -8.96 15.16
N GLU A 178 -8.49 -7.77 15.02
CA GLU A 178 -9.18 -6.48 15.14
C GLU A 178 -9.35 -5.80 13.77
N GLY A 179 -9.94 -6.50 12.81
CA GLY A 179 -10.19 -5.95 11.47
C GLY A 179 -8.89 -5.55 10.75
N ASN A 180 -8.82 -4.34 10.20
CA ASN A 180 -7.68 -3.82 9.44
C ASN A 180 -6.57 -3.22 10.31
N ASN A 181 -6.55 -3.43 11.61
CA ASN A 181 -5.65 -2.78 12.56
C ASN A 181 -4.16 -2.90 12.20
N LEU A 182 -3.71 -4.07 11.71
CA LEU A 182 -2.33 -4.27 11.25
C LEU A 182 -2.01 -3.37 10.04
N PHE A 183 -2.88 -3.37 9.02
CA PHE A 183 -2.67 -2.60 7.79
C PHE A 183 -2.70 -1.09 8.06
N GLU A 184 -3.58 -0.63 8.95
CA GLU A 184 -3.62 0.76 9.38
C GLU A 184 -2.33 1.18 10.10
N THR A 185 -1.81 0.33 10.97
CA THR A 185 -0.55 0.58 11.67
C THR A 185 0.62 0.68 10.69
N LEU A 186 0.68 -0.22 9.69
CA LEU A 186 1.68 -0.17 8.63
C LEU A 186 1.51 1.05 7.74
N GLY A 187 0.29 1.44 7.40
CA GLY A 187 0.00 2.63 6.62
C GLY A 187 0.45 3.92 7.33
N ARG A 188 0.18 4.04 8.64
CA ARG A 188 0.70 5.15 9.47
C ARG A 188 2.23 5.18 9.46
N TRP A 189 2.87 4.03 9.64
CA TRP A 189 4.33 3.93 9.59
C TRP A 189 4.87 4.38 8.22
N LYS A 190 4.36 3.85 7.11
CA LYS A 190 4.76 4.25 5.75
C LYS A 190 4.66 5.76 5.54
N THR A 191 3.57 6.38 6.02
CA THR A 191 3.36 7.83 5.89
C THR A 191 4.35 8.62 6.75
N ARG A 192 4.58 8.19 8.00
CA ARG A 192 5.47 8.87 8.94
C ARG A 192 6.93 8.79 8.54
N GLU A 193 7.36 7.62 8.07
CA GLU A 193 8.77 7.34 7.72
C GLU A 193 9.08 7.61 6.23
N ALA A 194 8.11 8.08 5.44
CA ALA A 194 8.28 8.27 3.97
C ALA A 194 9.50 9.12 3.57
N ALA A 195 9.85 10.13 4.37
CA ALA A 195 11.00 11.01 4.12
C ALA A 195 12.31 10.51 4.76
N SER A 196 12.30 9.36 5.43
CA SER A 196 13.47 8.80 6.10
C SER A 196 14.47 8.24 5.10
N THR A 197 15.73 8.15 5.52
CA THR A 197 16.81 7.56 4.72
C THR A 197 17.35 6.32 5.42
N MET A 198 17.69 5.28 4.64
CA MET A 198 18.26 4.06 5.17
C MET A 198 19.47 3.62 4.35
N GLN A 199 20.64 3.58 5.00
CA GLN A 199 21.86 2.96 4.50
C GLN A 199 22.02 1.60 5.16
N ILE A 200 22.29 0.57 4.39
CA ILE A 200 22.44 -0.80 4.89
C ILE A 200 23.71 -1.40 4.31
N HIS A 201 24.62 -1.81 5.20
CA HIS A 201 25.86 -2.48 4.90
C HIS A 201 25.70 -3.96 5.19
N PHE A 202 25.36 -4.75 4.16
CA PHE A 202 25.16 -6.18 4.30
C PHE A 202 26.48 -6.95 4.22
N GLY A 203 26.65 -7.89 5.15
CA GLY A 203 27.69 -8.91 5.11
C GLY A 203 27.05 -10.30 5.22
N VAL A 204 27.10 -11.09 4.16
CA VAL A 204 26.63 -12.48 4.16
C VAL A 204 27.81 -13.42 4.32
N VAL A 205 27.77 -14.23 5.38
CA VAL A 205 28.78 -15.27 5.63
C VAL A 205 28.44 -16.49 4.80
N GLY A 206 29.25 -16.80 3.78
CA GLY A 206 29.08 -17.97 2.95
C GLY A 206 29.59 -19.24 3.64
N ASP A 207 28.92 -20.37 3.40
CA ASP A 207 29.50 -21.68 3.62
C ASP A 207 30.56 -21.92 2.53
N SER A 208 31.72 -22.46 2.94
CA SER A 208 32.92 -22.85 2.17
C SER A 208 32.83 -22.85 0.63
N ALA A 209 33.89 -22.43 -0.01
CA ALA A 209 34.25 -22.40 -1.44
C ALA A 209 33.29 -23.15 -2.39
N GLY A 210 32.36 -22.43 -3.03
CA GLY A 210 31.58 -22.95 -4.15
C GLY A 210 30.11 -22.56 -4.24
N SER A 211 29.48 -22.05 -3.20
CA SER A 211 28.06 -21.62 -3.26
C SER A 211 27.99 -20.14 -3.70
N SER A 212 27.51 -19.90 -4.91
CA SER A 212 27.27 -18.55 -5.45
C SER A 212 25.91 -18.01 -5.02
N SER A 213 25.65 -17.95 -3.71
CA SER A 213 24.43 -17.33 -3.22
C SER A 213 24.43 -15.82 -3.49
N GLU A 214 23.36 -15.33 -4.06
CA GLU A 214 23.14 -13.90 -4.37
C GLU A 214 22.25 -13.27 -3.31
N LEU A 215 22.66 -12.10 -2.81
CA LEU A 215 21.82 -11.24 -1.97
C LEU A 215 21.11 -10.21 -2.84
N ILE A 216 19.79 -10.19 -2.77
CA ILE A 216 18.92 -9.28 -3.49
C ILE A 216 18.18 -8.43 -2.47
N VAL A 217 18.21 -7.11 -2.64
CA VAL A 217 17.57 -6.13 -1.75
C VAL A 217 16.68 -5.22 -2.59
N ASN A 218 15.56 -4.78 -2.03
CA ASN A 218 14.64 -3.84 -2.69
C ASN A 218 15.09 -2.37 -2.62
N ALA A 219 16.35 -2.13 -2.32
CA ALA A 219 16.94 -0.81 -2.33
C ALA A 219 17.12 -0.25 -3.75
N GLU A 220 17.14 1.10 -3.85
CA GLU A 220 17.33 1.80 -5.13
C GLU A 220 18.68 1.56 -5.76
N ALA A 221 19.72 1.57 -4.93
CA ALA A 221 21.08 1.35 -5.34
C ALA A 221 21.79 0.40 -4.36
N CYS A 222 22.31 -0.70 -4.91
CA CYS A 222 23.23 -1.58 -4.19
C CYS A 222 24.55 -1.64 -4.94
N LYS A 223 25.66 -1.58 -4.22
CA LYS A 223 27.02 -1.65 -4.79
C LYS A 223 27.81 -2.68 -4.02
N PRO A 224 28.64 -3.51 -4.71
CA PRO A 224 29.62 -4.33 -4.00
C PRO A 224 30.49 -3.45 -3.11
N ALA A 225 30.60 -3.79 -1.84
CA ALA A 225 31.49 -3.10 -0.92
C ALA A 225 32.89 -3.75 -0.99
N SER A 226 33.91 -2.94 -1.16
CA SER A 226 35.30 -3.39 -1.18
C SER A 226 35.86 -3.39 0.24
N ALA A 227 35.82 -4.52 0.95
CA ALA A 227 36.69 -4.75 2.10
C ALA A 227 36.89 -6.24 2.33
N ASP A 228 38.06 -6.70 1.98
CA ASP A 228 38.61 -7.96 2.49
C ASP A 228 39.08 -7.74 3.94
N ASN A 229 38.25 -8.11 4.90
CA ASN A 229 38.61 -8.03 6.33
C ASN A 229 39.10 -9.38 6.88
N GLY A 230 39.64 -10.26 6.04
CA GLY A 230 40.44 -11.41 6.47
C GLY A 230 39.69 -12.54 7.18
N HIS A 231 38.37 -12.54 7.21
CA HIS A 231 37.54 -13.53 7.88
C HIS A 231 36.52 -14.18 6.93
N GLY A 232 36.98 -15.10 6.10
CA GLY A 232 36.11 -15.93 5.26
C GLY A 232 35.56 -15.20 4.02
N GLN A 233 34.95 -15.97 3.10
CA GLN A 233 34.30 -15.43 1.90
C GLN A 233 32.97 -14.74 2.31
N ASN A 234 33.00 -13.44 2.48
CA ASN A 234 31.81 -12.66 2.76
C ASN A 234 31.40 -11.91 1.50
N THR A 235 30.12 -12.01 1.11
CA THR A 235 29.53 -11.07 0.17
C THR A 235 29.24 -9.79 0.91
N LEU A 236 29.87 -8.68 0.52
CA LEU A 236 29.66 -7.36 1.11
C LEU A 236 28.93 -6.48 0.09
N ILE A 237 27.78 -5.92 0.48
CA ILE A 237 26.96 -5.06 -0.37
C ILE A 237 26.45 -3.86 0.43
N ASP A 238 26.68 -2.66 -0.09
CA ASP A 238 26.15 -1.42 0.43
C ASP A 238 24.88 -1.03 -0.34
N CYS A 239 23.77 -0.88 0.35
CA CYS A 239 22.47 -0.54 -0.24
C CYS A 239 21.91 0.76 0.38
N SER A 240 21.23 1.55 -0.46
CA SER A 240 20.61 2.83 -0.07
C SER A 240 19.14 2.88 -0.44
N LEU A 241 18.31 3.38 0.49
CA LEU A 241 16.91 3.77 0.29
C LEU A 241 16.79 5.25 0.68
N GLU A 242 16.74 6.15 -0.32
CA GLU A 242 16.76 7.61 -0.14
C GLU A 242 15.84 8.32 -1.12
N PRO A 243 14.62 8.73 -0.71
CA PRO A 243 13.96 8.45 0.57
C PRO A 243 13.39 7.02 0.65
N LEU A 244 13.01 6.59 1.86
CA LEU A 244 12.36 5.29 2.07
C LEU A 244 11.04 5.18 1.29
N GLY A 245 10.28 6.28 1.22
CA GLY A 245 8.98 6.32 0.53
C GLY A 245 7.98 5.35 1.15
N ALA A 246 7.26 4.62 0.30
CA ALA A 246 6.36 3.55 0.74
C ALA A 246 7.07 2.18 0.86
N THR A 247 8.39 2.13 0.62
CA THR A 247 9.16 0.89 0.58
C THR A 247 9.38 0.33 1.98
N VAL A 248 9.02 -0.94 2.17
CA VAL A 248 9.38 -1.73 3.35
C VAL A 248 10.68 -2.46 3.02
N PRO A 249 11.80 -2.18 3.69
CA PRO A 249 13.08 -2.84 3.43
C PRO A 249 12.98 -4.35 3.54
N ALA A 250 13.32 -5.06 2.47
CA ALA A 250 13.21 -6.50 2.33
C ALA A 250 14.41 -7.06 1.56
N PHE A 251 14.76 -8.31 1.80
CA PHE A 251 15.86 -8.97 1.11
C PHE A 251 15.65 -10.48 0.94
N ALA A 252 16.32 -11.05 -0.05
CA ALA A 252 16.37 -12.48 -0.29
C ALA A 252 17.80 -12.94 -0.59
N ILE A 253 18.12 -14.20 -0.21
CA ILE A 253 19.42 -14.83 -0.47
C ILE A 253 19.15 -16.26 -0.93
N ALA A 254 19.59 -16.62 -2.13
CA ALA A 254 19.61 -18.01 -2.61
C ALA A 254 20.57 -18.15 -3.79
N THR A 255 20.74 -19.36 -4.31
CA THR A 255 21.44 -19.61 -5.56
C THR A 255 20.47 -19.42 -6.71
N TYR A 256 20.36 -18.18 -7.19
CA TYR A 256 19.48 -17.84 -8.30
C TYR A 256 20.18 -17.92 -9.65
N SER A 257 19.42 -18.29 -10.68
CA SER A 257 19.69 -17.95 -12.07
C SER A 257 19.02 -16.64 -12.39
N VAL A 258 19.56 -15.84 -13.30
CA VAL A 258 19.05 -14.51 -13.61
C VAL A 258 18.75 -14.35 -15.09
N LEU A 259 17.51 -13.97 -15.42
CA LEU A 259 17.17 -13.34 -16.70
C LEU A 259 17.29 -11.82 -16.51
N ASN A 260 18.08 -11.19 -17.35
CA ASN A 260 18.46 -9.78 -17.20
C ASN A 260 18.20 -8.98 -18.48
N PRO A 261 16.94 -8.84 -18.96
CA PRO A 261 16.60 -7.85 -19.96
C PRO A 261 16.78 -6.43 -19.40
N SER A 262 16.82 -5.43 -20.25
CA SER A 262 17.22 -4.05 -19.88
C SER A 262 16.42 -3.41 -18.74
N THR A 263 15.20 -3.88 -18.48
CA THR A 263 14.22 -3.22 -17.58
C THR A 263 13.74 -4.08 -16.43
N LEU A 264 14.04 -5.38 -16.45
CA LEU A 264 13.60 -6.37 -15.49
C LEU A 264 14.75 -7.32 -15.15
N ASP A 265 14.94 -7.63 -13.87
CA ASP A 265 15.71 -8.77 -13.40
C ASP A 265 14.73 -9.81 -12.86
N VAL A 266 14.75 -11.01 -13.42
CA VAL A 266 14.05 -12.16 -12.87
C VAL A 266 15.07 -13.10 -12.25
N HIS A 267 15.07 -13.17 -10.92
CA HIS A 267 15.89 -14.11 -10.14
C HIS A 267 15.06 -15.35 -9.89
N TYR A 268 15.47 -16.49 -10.40
CA TYR A 268 14.68 -17.70 -10.42
C TYR A 268 15.51 -18.95 -10.13
N PHE A 269 14.88 -20.00 -9.63
CA PHE A 269 15.52 -21.32 -9.53
C PHE A 269 15.59 -21.96 -10.91
N LEU A 270 16.73 -22.56 -11.24
CA LEU A 270 17.06 -23.02 -12.59
C LEU A 270 15.99 -23.90 -13.24
N GLU A 271 15.31 -24.72 -12.43
CA GLU A 271 14.22 -25.61 -12.85
C GLU A 271 12.96 -24.85 -13.31
N HIS A 272 12.77 -23.58 -12.90
CA HIS A 272 11.60 -22.77 -13.21
C HIS A 272 11.86 -21.75 -14.34
N LYS A 273 12.88 -21.96 -15.16
CA LYS A 273 13.21 -21.09 -16.30
C LYS A 273 12.03 -20.76 -17.20
N PRO A 274 11.13 -21.71 -17.59
CA PRO A 274 9.96 -21.39 -18.43
C PRO A 274 9.00 -20.38 -17.79
N ALA A 275 8.82 -20.44 -16.46
CA ALA A 275 8.00 -19.46 -15.75
C ALA A 275 8.68 -18.07 -15.75
N ALA A 276 9.99 -18.01 -15.51
CA ALA A 276 10.75 -16.76 -15.59
C ALA A 276 10.67 -16.10 -16.98
N GLU A 277 10.73 -16.89 -18.06
CA GLU A 277 10.55 -16.42 -19.44
C GLU A 277 9.14 -15.83 -19.68
N SER A 278 8.10 -16.31 -18.98
CA SER A 278 6.75 -15.73 -19.05
C SER A 278 6.69 -14.30 -18.50
N TYR A 279 7.42 -14.00 -17.43
CA TYR A 279 7.53 -12.63 -16.88
C TYR A 279 8.35 -11.71 -17.80
N GLU A 280 9.39 -12.23 -18.45
CA GLU A 280 10.15 -11.47 -19.43
C GLU A 280 9.26 -11.08 -20.62
N LEU A 281 8.51 -12.03 -21.18
CA LEU A 281 7.57 -11.76 -22.28
C LEU A 281 6.47 -10.77 -21.84
N ALA A 282 5.90 -10.96 -20.66
CA ALA A 282 4.92 -10.06 -20.11
C ALA A 282 5.47 -8.62 -19.98
N THR A 283 6.74 -8.48 -19.58
CA THR A 283 7.41 -7.18 -19.49
C THR A 283 7.54 -6.52 -20.86
N GLN A 284 7.94 -7.27 -21.89
CA GLN A 284 8.06 -6.75 -23.25
C GLN A 284 6.72 -6.28 -23.81
N LEU A 285 5.62 -6.98 -23.51
CA LEU A 285 4.27 -6.64 -23.95
C LEU A 285 3.65 -5.46 -23.18
N ALA A 286 3.92 -5.37 -21.87
CA ALA A 286 3.36 -4.32 -21.02
C ALA A 286 4.12 -2.98 -21.08
N MET A 287 5.40 -3.02 -21.38
CA MET A 287 6.27 -1.83 -21.38
C MET A 287 5.78 -0.68 -22.27
N PRO A 288 5.30 -0.88 -23.51
CA PRO A 288 4.78 0.20 -24.34
C PRO A 288 3.62 0.94 -23.67
N PHE A 289 2.69 0.19 -23.06
CA PHE A 289 1.55 0.73 -22.33
C PHE A 289 2.01 1.57 -21.13
N VAL A 290 2.87 1.01 -20.27
CA VAL A 290 3.35 1.72 -19.08
C VAL A 290 4.15 2.97 -19.46
N LYS A 291 4.97 2.88 -20.50
CA LYS A 291 5.74 4.03 -21.01
C LYS A 291 4.84 5.15 -21.52
N GLU A 292 3.76 4.81 -22.18
CA GLU A 292 2.78 5.78 -22.70
C GLU A 292 2.06 6.51 -21.57
N TRP A 293 1.65 5.80 -20.52
CA TRP A 293 0.90 6.37 -19.39
C TRP A 293 1.77 7.10 -18.37
N PHE A 294 2.92 6.53 -18.01
CA PHE A 294 3.70 6.94 -16.84
C PHE A 294 5.14 7.36 -17.18
N GLY A 295 5.52 7.21 -18.45
CA GLY A 295 6.87 7.52 -18.89
C GLY A 295 7.85 6.35 -18.76
N VAL A 296 9.13 6.66 -18.89
CA VAL A 296 10.19 5.64 -18.83
C VAL A 296 10.42 5.23 -17.37
N SER A 297 10.50 3.94 -17.13
CA SER A 297 10.88 3.39 -15.83
C SER A 297 12.20 4.01 -15.34
N ARG A 298 12.20 4.52 -14.12
CA ARG A 298 13.39 5.12 -13.49
C ARG A 298 14.23 4.09 -12.74
N ARG A 299 13.63 2.95 -12.42
CA ARG A 299 14.24 1.87 -11.64
C ARG A 299 14.09 0.57 -12.41
N LYS A 300 15.09 -0.30 -12.29
CA LYS A 300 14.98 -1.65 -12.81
C LYS A 300 14.10 -2.46 -11.87
N LEU A 301 13.11 -3.13 -12.44
CA LEU A 301 12.23 -4.03 -11.70
C LEU A 301 12.97 -5.31 -11.33
N LYS A 302 12.72 -5.85 -10.15
CA LYS A 302 13.25 -7.13 -9.67
C LYS A 302 12.09 -8.05 -9.32
N ILE A 303 12.00 -9.18 -9.98
CA ILE A 303 11.13 -10.29 -9.57
C ILE A 303 12.04 -11.38 -9.00
N VAL A 304 11.75 -11.80 -7.78
CA VAL A 304 12.57 -12.76 -7.05
C VAL A 304 11.70 -13.94 -6.64
N GLU A 305 12.06 -15.11 -7.10
CA GLU A 305 11.32 -16.33 -6.82
C GLU A 305 11.44 -16.75 -5.36
N LEU A 306 10.31 -17.07 -4.75
CA LEU A 306 10.25 -17.71 -3.43
C LEU A 306 10.37 -19.23 -3.57
N ALA A 307 11.11 -19.85 -2.63
CA ALA A 307 11.31 -21.29 -2.63
C ALA A 307 10.02 -22.09 -2.37
N ASP A 308 9.06 -21.49 -1.66
CA ASP A 308 7.75 -22.10 -1.42
C ASP A 308 6.80 -21.72 -2.56
N ALA A 309 6.42 -22.71 -3.37
CA ALA A 309 5.52 -22.53 -4.52
C ALA A 309 4.10 -22.04 -4.16
N LYS A 310 3.72 -22.12 -2.89
CA LYS A 310 2.42 -21.65 -2.37
C LYS A 310 2.53 -20.37 -1.56
N ALA A 311 3.73 -19.80 -1.44
CA ALA A 311 3.95 -18.57 -0.68
C ALA A 311 3.11 -17.42 -1.21
N SER A 312 2.53 -16.64 -0.31
CA SER A 312 1.85 -15.40 -0.66
C SER A 312 2.85 -14.38 -1.24
N PRO A 313 2.56 -13.77 -2.40
CA PRO A 313 3.42 -12.74 -2.97
C PRO A 313 3.60 -11.54 -2.03
N PHE A 314 4.76 -10.91 -2.10
CA PHE A 314 5.05 -9.67 -1.39
C PHE A 314 5.72 -8.66 -2.30
N GLU A 315 5.14 -7.47 -2.32
CA GLU A 315 5.63 -6.36 -3.10
C GLU A 315 6.15 -5.25 -2.20
N SER A 316 7.31 -4.71 -2.54
CA SER A 316 7.83 -3.52 -1.89
C SER A 316 8.81 -2.76 -2.77
N GLY A 317 8.47 -1.53 -3.10
CA GLY A 317 9.25 -0.69 -4.01
C GLY A 317 9.32 -1.30 -5.41
N SER A 318 10.54 -1.50 -5.93
CA SER A 318 10.77 -2.10 -7.26
C SER A 318 10.99 -3.62 -7.21
N MET A 319 10.73 -4.29 -6.08
CA MET A 319 10.92 -5.73 -5.89
C MET A 319 9.61 -6.43 -5.58
N LEU A 320 9.38 -7.53 -6.28
CA LEU A 320 8.34 -8.50 -6.02
C LEU A 320 8.97 -9.82 -5.61
N LEU A 321 8.68 -10.30 -4.41
CA LEU A 321 8.95 -11.65 -3.95
C LEU A 321 7.72 -12.51 -4.22
N THR A 322 7.82 -13.54 -5.06
CA THR A 322 6.65 -14.34 -5.46
C THR A 322 7.08 -15.72 -5.95
N PRO A 323 6.28 -16.77 -5.74
CA PRO A 323 6.42 -17.97 -6.55
C PRO A 323 6.22 -17.61 -8.02
N LEU A 324 7.06 -18.13 -8.91
CA LEU A 324 6.87 -17.85 -10.34
C LEU A 324 5.68 -18.65 -10.89
N ASN A 325 4.84 -17.96 -11.65
CA ASN A 325 3.66 -18.53 -12.28
C ASN A 325 3.79 -18.49 -13.80
N SER A 326 3.53 -19.59 -14.45
CA SER A 326 3.56 -19.69 -15.92
C SER A 326 2.28 -19.16 -16.60
N ASP A 327 1.22 -18.82 -15.84
CA ASP A 327 0.02 -18.18 -16.39
C ASP A 327 0.36 -16.77 -16.87
N SER A 328 0.27 -16.58 -18.19
CA SER A 328 0.64 -15.34 -18.85
C SER A 328 -0.22 -14.13 -18.44
N ARG A 329 -1.47 -14.36 -18.04
CA ARG A 329 -2.37 -13.29 -17.59
C ARG A 329 -1.96 -12.80 -16.20
N ILE A 330 -1.66 -13.72 -15.29
CA ILE A 330 -1.17 -13.39 -13.95
C ILE A 330 0.16 -12.67 -14.06
N ALA A 331 1.10 -13.21 -14.85
CA ALA A 331 2.40 -12.57 -15.08
C ALA A 331 2.24 -11.15 -15.66
N ALA A 332 1.34 -10.95 -16.65
CA ALA A 332 1.10 -9.64 -17.26
C ALA A 332 0.57 -8.61 -16.26
N LEU A 333 -0.46 -8.96 -15.47
CA LEU A 333 -1.02 -8.06 -14.47
C LEU A 333 -0.01 -7.70 -13.38
N THR A 334 0.74 -8.68 -12.91
CA THR A 334 1.82 -8.48 -11.94
C THR A 334 2.88 -7.52 -12.49
N VAL A 335 3.32 -7.74 -13.71
CA VAL A 335 4.34 -6.90 -14.36
C VAL A 335 3.83 -5.48 -14.61
N VAL A 336 2.58 -5.29 -15.08
CA VAL A 336 1.99 -3.95 -15.27
C VAL A 336 2.00 -3.16 -13.96
N HIS A 337 1.59 -3.79 -12.87
CA HIS A 337 1.58 -3.17 -11.54
C HIS A 337 3.00 -2.73 -11.14
N GLN A 338 3.97 -3.65 -11.21
CA GLN A 338 5.36 -3.39 -10.83
C GLN A 338 6.04 -2.35 -11.73
N LEU A 339 5.82 -2.41 -13.05
CA LEU A 339 6.35 -1.42 -13.97
C LEU A 339 5.77 -0.02 -13.71
N THR A 340 4.50 0.07 -13.31
CA THR A 340 3.89 1.34 -12.91
C THR A 340 4.62 1.94 -11.71
N HIS A 341 4.89 1.14 -10.68
CA HIS A 341 5.67 1.58 -9.52
C HIS A 341 7.11 2.00 -9.87
N SER A 342 7.73 1.35 -10.85
CA SER A 342 9.07 1.72 -11.29
C SER A 342 9.12 2.99 -12.15
N ALA A 343 8.04 3.29 -12.88
CA ALA A 343 7.93 4.47 -13.74
C ALA A 343 7.40 5.71 -12.99
N PHE A 344 6.43 5.53 -12.10
CA PHE A 344 5.74 6.59 -11.40
C PHE A 344 5.88 6.47 -9.89
N GLN A 345 6.39 7.51 -9.26
CA GLN A 345 6.61 7.59 -7.81
C GLN A 345 5.74 8.67 -7.20
N SER A 346 5.16 8.41 -6.03
CA SER A 346 4.42 9.39 -5.24
C SER A 346 4.62 9.16 -3.75
N PRO A 347 4.72 10.22 -2.92
CA PRO A 347 4.70 10.09 -1.47
C PRO A 347 3.30 9.76 -0.92
N ARG A 348 2.26 9.81 -1.77
CA ARG A 348 0.87 9.55 -1.38
C ARG A 348 0.44 8.16 -1.80
N LEU A 349 0.02 7.35 -0.83
CA LEU A 349 -0.38 5.96 -1.07
C LEU A 349 -1.50 5.83 -2.09
N TRP A 350 -2.55 6.67 -2.02
CA TRP A 350 -3.67 6.61 -2.96
C TRP A 350 -3.28 6.93 -4.42
N ILE A 351 -2.23 7.73 -4.62
CA ILE A 351 -1.68 7.99 -5.95
C ILE A 351 -0.81 6.80 -6.36
N TYR A 352 0.11 6.38 -5.49
CA TYR A 352 1.10 5.34 -5.78
C TYR A 352 0.44 3.99 -6.06
N GLU A 353 -0.34 3.47 -5.12
CA GLU A 353 -1.04 2.19 -5.25
C GLU A 353 -2.26 2.27 -6.18
N GLY A 354 -3.03 3.38 -6.07
CA GLY A 354 -4.22 3.57 -6.89
C GLY A 354 -3.93 3.61 -8.38
N LEU A 355 -2.83 4.26 -8.80
CA LEU A 355 -2.39 4.26 -10.20
C LEU A 355 -1.90 2.90 -10.67
N ALA A 356 -1.24 2.10 -9.82
CA ALA A 356 -0.79 0.77 -10.19
C ALA A 356 -1.98 -0.18 -10.45
N HIS A 357 -2.99 -0.15 -9.59
CA HIS A 357 -4.23 -0.91 -9.81
C HIS A 357 -5.06 -0.38 -10.99
N PHE A 358 -5.13 0.95 -11.16
CA PHE A 358 -5.72 1.56 -12.35
C PHE A 358 -5.03 1.11 -13.64
N ALA A 359 -3.70 1.05 -13.64
CA ALA A 359 -2.91 0.60 -14.78
C ALA A 359 -3.22 -0.84 -15.17
N GLN A 360 -3.43 -1.74 -14.20
CA GLN A 360 -3.87 -3.12 -14.48
C GLN A 360 -5.23 -3.14 -15.19
N ALA A 361 -6.20 -2.37 -14.68
CA ALA A 361 -7.51 -2.27 -15.31
C ALA A 361 -7.45 -1.68 -16.73
N ALA A 362 -6.72 -0.56 -16.91
CA ALA A 362 -6.55 0.10 -18.20
C ALA A 362 -5.80 -0.77 -19.23
N TYR A 363 -4.79 -1.52 -18.77
CA TYR A 363 -4.10 -2.50 -19.62
C TYR A 363 -5.05 -3.61 -20.09
N LEU A 364 -5.88 -4.15 -19.18
CA LEU A 364 -6.89 -5.14 -19.54
C LEU A 364 -7.92 -4.60 -20.52
N GLU A 365 -8.34 -3.33 -20.37
CA GLU A 365 -9.22 -2.67 -21.33
C GLU A 365 -8.59 -2.61 -22.72
N GLN A 366 -7.32 -2.21 -22.80
CA GLN A 366 -6.58 -2.14 -24.05
C GLN A 366 -6.43 -3.52 -24.72
N GLN A 367 -6.16 -4.56 -23.93
CA GLN A 367 -5.92 -5.92 -24.45
C GLN A 367 -7.20 -6.69 -24.78
N SER A 368 -8.26 -6.52 -24.01
CA SER A 368 -9.42 -7.42 -24.02
C SER A 368 -10.76 -6.67 -23.89
N GLY A 369 -10.73 -5.35 -23.94
CA GLY A 369 -11.92 -4.49 -23.90
C GLY A 369 -12.44 -4.15 -22.51
N ARG A 370 -13.32 -3.13 -22.47
CA ARG A 370 -13.84 -2.52 -21.24
C ARG A 370 -14.48 -3.54 -20.28
N ARG A 371 -15.19 -4.52 -20.79
CA ARG A 371 -15.84 -5.53 -19.93
C ARG A 371 -14.85 -6.29 -19.08
N THR A 372 -13.71 -6.71 -19.66
CA THR A 372 -12.67 -7.45 -18.95
C THR A 372 -12.02 -6.58 -17.85
N ALA A 373 -11.85 -5.29 -18.10
CA ALA A 373 -11.37 -4.35 -17.11
C ALA A 373 -12.36 -4.18 -15.94
N LEU A 374 -13.64 -4.02 -16.23
CA LEU A 374 -14.68 -3.90 -15.21
C LEU A 374 -14.83 -5.18 -14.38
N ASP A 375 -14.71 -6.37 -15.01
CA ASP A 375 -14.72 -7.64 -14.29
C ASP A 375 -13.50 -7.78 -13.35
N PHE A 376 -12.35 -7.24 -13.72
CA PHE A 376 -11.18 -7.14 -12.81
C PHE A 376 -11.46 -6.19 -11.65
N MET A 377 -11.95 -4.98 -11.93
CA MET A 377 -12.27 -3.99 -10.89
C MET A 377 -13.34 -4.50 -9.93
N ALA A 378 -14.32 -5.28 -10.41
CA ALA A 378 -15.38 -5.86 -9.58
C ALA A 378 -14.86 -6.79 -8.48
N GLN A 379 -13.70 -7.41 -8.65
CA GLN A 379 -13.07 -8.25 -7.62
C GLN A 379 -12.69 -7.46 -6.35
N HIS A 380 -12.42 -6.17 -6.50
CA HIS A 380 -12.09 -5.27 -5.40
C HIS A 380 -13.32 -4.68 -4.68
N ARG A 381 -14.51 -4.84 -5.27
CA ARG A 381 -15.71 -4.13 -4.83
C ARG A 381 -16.21 -4.56 -3.46
N ASN A 382 -16.29 -5.86 -3.19
CA ASN A 382 -16.88 -6.35 -1.93
C ASN A 382 -16.06 -5.91 -0.71
N ALA A 383 -14.74 -6.05 -0.77
CA ALA A 383 -13.86 -5.59 0.31
C ALA A 383 -13.98 -4.06 0.50
N LEU A 384 -14.07 -3.29 -0.58
CA LEU A 384 -14.29 -1.85 -0.50
C LEU A 384 -15.64 -1.51 0.17
N LEU A 385 -16.73 -2.20 -0.18
CA LEU A 385 -18.05 -1.97 0.43
C LEU A 385 -18.06 -2.26 1.94
N ASP A 386 -17.37 -3.31 2.36
CA ASP A 386 -17.28 -3.67 3.77
C ASP A 386 -16.43 -2.66 4.55
N ALA A 387 -15.32 -2.18 3.96
CA ALA A 387 -14.50 -1.12 4.52
C ALA A 387 -15.27 0.21 4.65
N GLU A 388 -16.07 0.58 3.64
CA GLU A 388 -16.92 1.79 3.68
C GLU A 388 -17.99 1.72 4.76
N LYS A 389 -18.64 0.56 4.94
CA LYS A 389 -19.63 0.37 6.01
C LYS A 389 -18.97 0.50 7.40
N ALA A 390 -17.80 -0.12 7.59
CA ALA A 390 -17.05 -0.03 8.84
C ALA A 390 -16.66 1.43 9.13
N PHE A 391 -16.13 2.14 8.15
CA PHE A 391 -15.72 3.52 8.28
C PHE A 391 -16.91 4.48 8.54
N ALA A 392 -18.05 4.25 7.90
CA ALA A 392 -19.27 5.02 8.18
C ALA A 392 -19.76 4.84 9.64
N ALA A 393 -19.65 3.62 10.19
CA ALA A 393 -19.97 3.35 11.58
C ALA A 393 -19.02 4.06 12.55
N GLU A 394 -17.73 4.08 12.26
CA GLU A 394 -16.71 4.80 13.04
C GLU A 394 -16.95 6.32 13.04
N ARG A 395 -17.22 6.92 11.88
CA ARG A 395 -17.55 8.36 11.77
C ARG A 395 -18.76 8.76 12.59
N SER A 396 -19.75 7.88 12.71
CA SER A 396 -20.94 8.14 13.52
C SER A 396 -20.68 8.08 15.02
N SER A 397 -19.62 7.38 15.44
CA SER A 397 -19.28 7.16 16.86
C SER A 397 -18.16 8.08 17.39
N SER A 398 -17.38 8.71 16.52
CA SER A 398 -16.23 9.55 16.89
C SER A 398 -16.13 10.82 16.03
N ALA A 399 -16.16 11.98 16.67
CA ALA A 399 -15.97 13.28 16.01
C ALA A 399 -14.53 13.50 15.47
N SER A 400 -13.59 12.59 15.74
CA SER A 400 -12.19 12.68 15.31
C SER A 400 -11.88 11.91 14.02
N ALA A 401 -12.82 11.19 13.43
CA ALA A 401 -12.62 10.43 12.20
C ALA A 401 -12.71 11.33 10.96
N ASN A 402 -11.75 12.23 10.77
CA ASN A 402 -11.56 13.02 9.55
C ASN A 402 -10.56 12.35 8.59
N GLU A 403 -10.65 11.04 8.44
CA GLU A 403 -9.86 10.32 7.45
C GLU A 403 -10.41 10.60 6.05
N SER A 404 -9.50 10.78 5.10
CA SER A 404 -9.82 11.00 3.68
C SER A 404 -8.89 10.15 2.83
N LEU A 405 -9.15 10.04 1.54
CA LEU A 405 -8.30 9.27 0.64
C LEU A 405 -6.84 9.77 0.65
N VAL A 406 -6.62 11.07 0.92
CA VAL A 406 -5.28 11.67 1.03
C VAL A 406 -4.51 11.16 2.25
N SER A 407 -5.21 10.89 3.36
CA SER A 407 -4.61 10.57 4.66
C SER A 407 -4.87 9.13 5.12
N THR A 408 -5.67 8.37 4.36
CA THR A 408 -6.04 7.01 4.74
C THR A 408 -4.85 6.06 4.80
N SER A 409 -4.87 5.19 5.78
CA SER A 409 -3.97 4.05 5.89
C SER A 409 -4.66 2.73 5.53
N ARG A 410 -5.96 2.76 5.18
CA ARG A 410 -6.76 1.57 4.83
C ARG A 410 -6.44 1.12 3.41
N GLU A 411 -6.08 -0.15 3.29
CA GLU A 411 -5.65 -0.73 2.01
C GLU A 411 -6.78 -0.70 0.97
N GLU A 412 -8.01 -1.00 1.37
CA GLU A 412 -9.18 -0.96 0.50
C GLU A 412 -9.42 0.46 -0.06
N PHE A 413 -9.03 1.50 0.66
CA PHE A 413 -9.19 2.87 0.19
C PHE A 413 -8.03 3.29 -0.71
N TYR A 414 -6.78 3.21 -0.25
CA TYR A 414 -5.67 3.69 -1.07
C TYR A 414 -5.35 2.81 -2.29
N ARG A 415 -5.81 1.56 -2.34
CA ARG A 415 -5.74 0.66 -3.51
C ARG A 415 -7.04 0.63 -4.29
N SER A 416 -8.09 0.03 -3.72
CA SER A 416 -9.32 -0.29 -4.44
C SER A 416 -10.17 0.94 -4.74
N LYS A 417 -10.45 1.80 -3.74
CA LYS A 417 -11.19 3.04 -3.98
C LYS A 417 -10.42 3.98 -4.89
N ALA A 418 -9.11 4.13 -4.66
CA ALA A 418 -8.26 4.95 -5.49
C ALA A 418 -8.20 4.48 -6.95
N MET A 419 -8.18 3.17 -7.23
CA MET A 419 -8.30 2.62 -8.57
C MET A 419 -9.57 3.13 -9.28
N TYR A 420 -10.73 3.07 -8.60
CA TYR A 420 -11.99 3.60 -9.13
C TYR A 420 -11.94 5.12 -9.33
N VAL A 421 -11.32 5.87 -8.43
CA VAL A 421 -11.16 7.32 -8.56
C VAL A 421 -10.37 7.67 -9.83
N TRP A 422 -9.25 6.99 -10.09
CA TRP A 422 -8.46 7.20 -11.31
C TRP A 422 -9.21 6.78 -12.58
N TRP A 423 -9.99 5.71 -12.50
CA TRP A 423 -10.83 5.25 -13.59
C TRP A 423 -11.93 6.27 -13.93
N MET A 424 -12.65 6.75 -12.93
CA MET A 424 -13.69 7.77 -13.11
C MET A 424 -13.10 9.09 -13.65
N LEU A 425 -11.95 9.54 -13.12
CA LEU A 425 -11.26 10.72 -13.64
C LEU A 425 -10.94 10.56 -15.13
N ARG A 426 -10.36 9.41 -15.52
CA ARG A 426 -10.09 9.12 -16.94
C ARG A 426 -11.34 9.21 -17.78
N ASP A 427 -12.43 8.60 -17.35
CA ASP A 427 -13.69 8.60 -18.08
C ASP A 427 -14.32 10.00 -18.18
N MET A 428 -14.10 10.86 -17.16
CA MET A 428 -14.60 12.23 -17.13
C MET A 428 -13.82 13.20 -18.03
N ILE A 429 -12.49 13.14 -18.02
CA ILE A 429 -11.64 14.15 -18.69
C ILE A 429 -10.98 13.62 -19.96
N GLY A 430 -11.06 12.33 -20.21
CA GLY A 430 -10.40 11.64 -21.32
C GLY A 430 -8.97 11.21 -21.00
N GLU A 431 -8.58 10.11 -21.63
CA GLU A 431 -7.29 9.44 -21.44
C GLU A 431 -6.09 10.38 -21.71
N GLU A 432 -6.09 11.08 -22.82
CA GLU A 432 -5.01 11.97 -23.22
C GLU A 432 -4.81 13.15 -22.26
N THR A 433 -5.89 13.65 -21.69
CA THR A 433 -5.82 14.73 -20.68
C THR A 433 -5.18 14.21 -19.39
N LEU A 434 -5.58 13.01 -18.93
CA LEU A 434 -5.03 12.42 -17.74
C LEU A 434 -3.54 12.07 -17.92
N LYS A 435 -3.14 11.48 -19.05
CA LYS A 435 -1.73 11.20 -19.39
C LYS A 435 -0.87 12.47 -19.33
N LYS A 436 -1.35 13.57 -19.92
CA LYS A 436 -0.64 14.85 -19.87
C LYS A 436 -0.45 15.38 -18.45
N ALA A 437 -1.47 15.28 -17.61
CA ALA A 437 -1.38 15.70 -16.22
C ALA A 437 -0.38 14.84 -15.43
N LEU A 438 -0.43 13.51 -15.58
CA LEU A 438 0.50 12.59 -14.94
C LEU A 438 1.95 12.82 -15.38
N ALA A 439 2.20 13.15 -16.66
CA ALA A 439 3.53 13.46 -17.16
C ALA A 439 4.16 14.71 -16.51
N LEU A 440 3.34 15.62 -16.01
CA LEU A 440 3.77 16.85 -15.31
C LEU A 440 4.01 16.63 -13.81
N TYR A 441 3.55 15.51 -13.25
CA TYR A 441 3.67 15.22 -11.83
C TYR A 441 5.14 15.10 -11.40
N ARG A 442 5.48 15.72 -10.26
CA ARG A 442 6.81 15.68 -9.64
C ARG A 442 6.67 15.37 -8.16
N PRO A 443 7.17 14.21 -7.69
CA PRO A 443 7.03 13.77 -6.29
C PRO A 443 7.57 14.77 -5.27
N ASP A 444 8.67 15.45 -5.60
CA ASP A 444 9.31 16.46 -4.75
C ASP A 444 8.50 17.74 -4.60
N GLN A 445 7.60 18.02 -5.53
CA GLN A 445 6.68 19.18 -5.53
C GLN A 445 5.33 18.85 -4.87
N ASP A 446 5.02 17.59 -4.61
CA ASP A 446 3.77 17.18 -3.97
C ASP A 446 3.80 17.43 -2.45
N LYS A 447 3.73 18.72 -2.09
CA LYS A 447 3.69 19.17 -0.68
C LYS A 447 2.26 19.37 -0.18
N GLU A 448 1.32 19.65 -1.07
CA GLU A 448 -0.08 19.92 -0.76
C GLU A 448 -0.99 18.83 -1.33
N ALA A 449 -2.07 18.50 -0.62
CA ALA A 449 -3.04 17.51 -1.07
C ALA A 449 -3.64 17.83 -2.45
N SER A 450 -3.80 19.12 -2.76
CA SER A 450 -4.38 19.61 -4.02
C SER A 450 -3.39 19.66 -5.20
N TYR A 451 -2.13 19.22 -5.01
CA TYR A 451 -1.13 19.32 -6.08
C TYR A 451 -1.54 18.58 -7.35
N VAL A 452 -1.96 17.31 -7.23
CA VAL A 452 -2.37 16.51 -8.39
C VAL A 452 -3.66 17.05 -9.03
N GLN A 453 -4.62 17.54 -8.24
CA GLN A 453 -5.84 18.18 -8.75
C GLN A 453 -5.49 19.35 -9.64
N ARG A 454 -4.63 20.28 -9.18
CA ARG A 454 -4.20 21.44 -9.98
C ARG A 454 -3.53 21.04 -11.30
N LEU A 455 -2.75 19.96 -11.31
CA LEU A 455 -2.16 19.45 -12.56
C LEU A 455 -3.22 18.94 -13.52
N ILE A 456 -4.25 18.24 -13.03
CA ILE A 456 -5.34 17.73 -13.85
C ILE A 456 -6.21 18.87 -14.38
N GLU A 457 -6.62 19.79 -13.52
CA GLU A 457 -7.44 20.97 -13.90
C GLU A 457 -6.73 21.87 -14.90
N ALA A 458 -5.41 22.01 -14.81
CA ALA A 458 -4.62 22.76 -15.79
C ALA A 458 -4.64 22.12 -17.19
N GLN A 459 -4.96 20.86 -17.33
CA GLN A 459 -5.08 20.15 -18.61
C GLN A 459 -6.55 19.92 -19.04
N SER A 460 -7.51 20.16 -18.14
CA SER A 460 -8.95 19.96 -18.36
C SER A 460 -9.70 21.28 -18.40
N THR A 461 -10.78 21.33 -19.15
CA THR A 461 -11.74 22.46 -19.13
C THR A 461 -12.90 22.22 -18.17
N ARG A 462 -12.94 21.06 -17.48
CA ARG A 462 -14.00 20.70 -16.54
C ARG A 462 -13.68 21.21 -15.15
N ASP A 463 -14.74 21.62 -14.46
CA ASP A 463 -14.70 21.81 -13.02
C ASP A 463 -14.70 20.44 -12.31
N LEU A 464 -13.64 20.16 -11.56
CA LEU A 464 -13.43 18.91 -10.83
C LEU A 464 -13.44 19.11 -9.31
N GLU A 465 -13.65 20.34 -8.82
CA GLU A 465 -13.60 20.66 -7.39
C GLU A 465 -14.54 19.76 -6.59
N TRP A 466 -15.80 19.59 -7.05
CA TRP A 466 -16.79 18.74 -6.40
C TRP A 466 -16.36 17.27 -6.34
N PHE A 467 -15.71 16.77 -7.41
CA PHE A 467 -15.24 15.39 -7.47
C PHE A 467 -14.12 15.12 -6.48
N PHE A 468 -13.10 15.98 -6.44
CA PHE A 468 -12.03 15.87 -5.47
C PHE A 468 -12.51 16.06 -4.03
N ASP A 469 -13.48 16.95 -3.81
CA ASP A 469 -14.10 17.15 -2.49
C ASP A 469 -14.81 15.88 -2.03
N ASP A 470 -15.62 15.25 -2.88
CA ASP A 470 -16.41 14.06 -2.53
C ASP A 470 -15.55 12.80 -2.35
N TRP A 471 -14.54 12.60 -3.21
CA TRP A 471 -13.82 11.34 -3.29
C TRP A 471 -12.42 11.34 -2.66
N VAL A 472 -11.76 12.50 -2.60
CA VAL A 472 -10.35 12.59 -2.22
C VAL A 472 -10.15 13.31 -0.89
N TYR A 473 -10.78 14.47 -0.68
CA TYR A 473 -10.50 15.31 0.49
C TYR A 473 -11.40 15.06 1.69
N ARG A 474 -12.69 14.80 1.45
CA ARG A 474 -13.65 14.56 2.54
C ARG A 474 -14.06 13.13 2.67
N ASP A 475 -13.86 12.34 1.62
CA ASP A 475 -14.28 10.93 1.55
C ASP A 475 -15.70 10.74 2.10
N ARG A 476 -16.68 11.23 1.35
CA ARG A 476 -18.07 11.25 1.81
C ARG A 476 -18.74 9.89 1.82
N GLY A 477 -18.09 8.87 1.24
CA GLY A 477 -18.62 7.53 1.07
C GLY A 477 -18.87 7.21 -0.40
N LEU A 478 -19.88 6.40 -0.69
CA LEU A 478 -20.21 5.95 -2.04
C LEU A 478 -21.54 6.53 -2.52
N PRO A 479 -21.74 6.65 -3.85
CA PRO A 479 -23.06 6.90 -4.44
C PRO A 479 -23.98 5.68 -4.32
N ASP A 480 -25.26 5.91 -4.60
CA ASP A 480 -26.30 4.91 -4.71
C ASP A 480 -27.29 5.42 -5.79
N PHE A 481 -27.14 4.92 -7.01
CA PHE A 481 -27.91 5.40 -8.14
C PHE A 481 -29.15 4.54 -8.38
N ARG A 482 -30.26 5.19 -8.73
CA ARG A 482 -31.42 4.51 -9.25
C ARG A 482 -32.08 5.31 -10.37
N VAL A 483 -32.83 4.63 -11.20
CA VAL A 483 -33.76 5.29 -12.11
C VAL A 483 -35.04 5.63 -11.34
N GLU A 484 -35.26 6.91 -11.06
CA GLU A 484 -36.49 7.36 -10.41
C GLU A 484 -37.68 7.26 -11.35
N SER A 485 -37.48 7.68 -12.61
CA SER A 485 -38.56 7.64 -13.62
C SER A 485 -38.02 7.60 -15.03
N ALA A 486 -38.81 7.02 -15.94
CA ALA A 486 -38.52 7.02 -17.35
C ALA A 486 -39.83 7.21 -18.16
N TYR A 487 -39.81 8.19 -19.05
CA TYR A 487 -40.97 8.55 -19.87
C TYR A 487 -40.62 8.47 -21.36
N PRO A 488 -40.96 7.38 -22.07
CA PRO A 488 -40.85 7.28 -23.52
C PRO A 488 -41.90 8.15 -24.21
N ARG A 489 -41.49 8.89 -25.24
CA ARG A 489 -42.36 9.69 -26.07
C ARG A 489 -42.02 9.44 -27.54
N GLN A 490 -43.04 9.08 -28.33
CA GLN A 490 -42.87 8.87 -29.74
C GLN A 490 -42.60 10.18 -30.50
N LEU A 491 -41.66 10.16 -31.41
CA LEU A 491 -41.30 11.29 -32.27
C LEU A 491 -42.13 11.28 -33.56
N LEU A 492 -42.49 12.46 -34.06
CA LEU A 492 -43.27 12.63 -35.27
C LEU A 492 -42.60 12.04 -36.54
N GLY A 493 -41.26 11.86 -36.49
CA GLY A 493 -40.46 11.27 -37.57
C GLY A 493 -40.16 9.79 -37.43
N GLY A 494 -40.72 9.12 -36.45
CA GLY A 494 -40.41 7.73 -36.06
C GLY A 494 -39.33 7.67 -34.98
N GLY A 495 -39.31 6.55 -34.23
CA GLY A 495 -38.48 6.36 -33.06
C GLY A 495 -39.08 6.99 -31.79
N ASP A 496 -38.41 6.80 -30.68
CA ASP A 496 -38.78 7.32 -29.37
C ASP A 496 -37.68 8.22 -28.78
N VAL A 497 -38.07 9.18 -27.94
CA VAL A 497 -37.17 9.83 -27.02
C VAL A 497 -37.57 9.47 -25.59
N VAL A 498 -36.64 8.93 -24.82
CA VAL A 498 -36.87 8.57 -23.42
C VAL A 498 -36.29 9.65 -22.53
N THR A 499 -37.14 10.33 -21.74
CA THR A 499 -36.70 11.24 -20.67
C THR A 499 -36.50 10.40 -19.41
N ILE A 500 -35.29 10.40 -18.88
CA ILE A 500 -34.87 9.56 -17.78
C ILE A 500 -34.43 10.47 -16.62
N THR A 501 -34.97 10.22 -15.42
CA THR A 501 -34.50 10.86 -14.20
C THR A 501 -33.68 9.86 -13.41
N ILE A 502 -32.41 10.18 -13.18
CA ILE A 502 -31.51 9.42 -12.32
C ILE A 502 -31.42 10.13 -10.98
N GLU A 503 -31.59 9.40 -9.90
CA GLU A 503 -31.45 9.87 -8.53
C GLU A 503 -30.24 9.19 -7.89
N ASN A 504 -29.45 9.99 -7.17
CA ASN A 504 -28.36 9.51 -6.33
C ASN A 504 -28.79 9.63 -4.88
N LEU A 505 -28.95 8.51 -4.18
CA LEU A 505 -29.31 8.42 -2.76
C LEU A 505 -28.07 8.45 -1.87
N GLY A 506 -26.86 8.28 -2.45
CA GLY A 506 -25.60 8.18 -1.76
C GLY A 506 -24.94 9.54 -1.45
N GLU A 507 -23.81 9.48 -0.77
CA GLU A 507 -23.11 10.66 -0.24
C GLU A 507 -22.05 11.25 -1.20
N ALA A 508 -21.60 10.50 -2.21
CA ALA A 508 -20.67 10.98 -3.22
C ALA A 508 -21.36 11.11 -4.59
N GLY A 509 -20.99 12.14 -5.34
CA GLY A 509 -21.43 12.30 -6.72
C GLY A 509 -20.53 11.55 -7.71
N ALA A 510 -21.04 11.23 -8.92
CA ALA A 510 -20.22 10.74 -10.01
C ALA A 510 -20.82 11.04 -11.39
N GLN A 511 -19.98 10.96 -12.41
CA GLN A 511 -20.46 10.81 -13.78
C GLN A 511 -20.65 9.32 -14.06
N VAL A 512 -21.89 8.92 -14.33
CA VAL A 512 -22.28 7.51 -14.46
C VAL A 512 -22.82 7.20 -15.85
N PRO A 513 -22.49 6.04 -16.44
CA PRO A 513 -23.09 5.61 -17.71
C PRO A 513 -24.54 5.15 -17.49
N VAL A 514 -25.43 5.62 -18.36
CA VAL A 514 -26.83 5.21 -18.44
C VAL A 514 -27.06 4.57 -19.78
N THR A 515 -27.45 3.30 -19.80
CA THR A 515 -27.69 2.51 -20.99
C THR A 515 -29.17 2.26 -21.15
N LEU A 516 -29.71 2.70 -22.28
CA LEU A 516 -31.07 2.36 -22.73
C LEU A 516 -30.99 1.13 -23.64
N LEU A 517 -31.57 0.04 -23.19
CA LEU A 517 -31.78 -1.16 -23.99
C LEU A 517 -33.08 -1.02 -24.78
N MET A 518 -33.03 -1.31 -26.05
CA MET A 518 -34.17 -1.24 -26.96
C MET A 518 -34.20 -2.43 -27.92
N GLU A 519 -35.30 -2.63 -28.59
CA GLU A 519 -35.35 -3.63 -29.64
C GLU A 519 -34.32 -3.32 -30.74
N GLY A 520 -33.43 -4.28 -31.00
CA GLY A 520 -32.38 -4.16 -32.01
C GLY A 520 -31.10 -3.45 -31.58
N GLY A 521 -30.93 -3.05 -30.27
CA GLY A 521 -29.67 -2.44 -29.82
C GLY A 521 -29.70 -1.76 -28.47
N GLN A 522 -28.67 -0.98 -28.22
CA GLN A 522 -28.57 -0.18 -27.03
C GLN A 522 -27.87 1.17 -27.28
N VAL A 523 -28.16 2.15 -26.44
CA VAL A 523 -27.48 3.45 -26.45
C VAL A 523 -27.04 3.80 -25.05
N THR A 524 -25.75 4.12 -24.88
CA THR A 524 -25.20 4.57 -23.59
C THR A 524 -24.86 6.06 -23.65
N ARG A 525 -25.19 6.79 -22.60
CA ARG A 525 -24.83 8.20 -22.38
C ARG A 525 -24.33 8.38 -20.95
N LEU A 526 -23.41 9.31 -20.76
CA LEU A 526 -22.91 9.69 -19.46
C LEU A 526 -23.77 10.81 -18.87
N VAL A 527 -24.07 10.72 -17.58
CA VAL A 527 -24.76 11.77 -16.82
C VAL A 527 -24.03 12.03 -15.52
N GLU A 528 -23.88 13.30 -15.16
CA GLU A 528 -23.33 13.71 -13.87
C GLU A 528 -24.47 13.83 -12.86
N VAL A 529 -24.34 13.13 -11.74
CA VAL A 529 -25.32 13.13 -10.65
C VAL A 529 -24.59 13.36 -9.34
N HIS A 530 -24.79 14.53 -8.74
CA HIS A 530 -24.16 14.89 -7.47
C HIS A 530 -24.78 14.13 -6.30
N SER A 531 -24.12 14.21 -5.14
CA SER A 531 -24.61 13.65 -3.88
C SER A 531 -26.03 14.11 -3.57
N LYS A 532 -26.91 13.19 -3.14
CA LYS A 532 -28.29 13.46 -2.73
C LYS A 532 -29.11 14.30 -3.74
N SER A 533 -28.84 14.14 -5.02
CA SER A 533 -29.47 14.93 -6.08
C SER A 533 -30.05 14.09 -7.20
N LYS A 534 -30.72 14.76 -8.13
CA LYS A 534 -31.32 14.17 -9.31
C LYS A 534 -30.80 14.85 -10.56
N SER A 535 -30.59 14.07 -11.61
CA SER A 535 -30.25 14.57 -12.93
C SER A 535 -31.23 14.02 -13.97
N VAL A 536 -31.59 14.85 -14.93
CA VAL A 536 -32.50 14.49 -16.01
C VAL A 536 -31.74 14.45 -17.32
N MET A 537 -31.90 13.38 -18.06
CA MET A 537 -31.33 13.22 -19.38
C MET A 537 -32.36 12.73 -20.42
N ARG A 538 -32.02 12.85 -21.71
CA ARG A 538 -32.82 12.36 -22.80
C ARG A 538 -31.98 11.47 -23.69
N ILE A 539 -32.51 10.31 -24.03
CA ILE A 539 -31.89 9.38 -24.97
C ILE A 539 -32.87 9.11 -26.12
N GLU A 540 -32.39 9.31 -27.34
CA GLU A 540 -33.13 8.91 -28.53
C GLU A 540 -33.00 7.41 -28.75
N ALA A 541 -34.12 6.75 -29.01
CA ALA A 541 -34.23 5.33 -29.24
C ALA A 541 -34.72 5.08 -30.67
N ALA A 542 -33.91 4.39 -31.46
CA ALA A 542 -34.28 3.97 -32.80
C ALA A 542 -35.27 2.79 -32.83
N GLY A 543 -35.35 2.03 -31.74
CA GLY A 543 -36.26 0.90 -31.54
C GLY A 543 -37.09 1.07 -30.26
N THR A 544 -38.00 0.14 -30.00
CA THR A 544 -38.87 0.16 -28.81
C THR A 544 -38.03 0.11 -27.51
N PRO A 545 -38.10 1.13 -26.63
CA PRO A 545 -37.38 1.13 -25.37
C PRO A 545 -37.88 0.00 -24.43
N GLN A 546 -36.96 -0.76 -23.84
CA GLN A 546 -37.27 -1.92 -22.99
C GLN A 546 -36.79 -1.75 -21.55
N GLU A 547 -35.53 -1.35 -21.36
CA GLU A 547 -34.92 -1.34 -20.07
C GLU A 547 -33.86 -0.23 -20.00
N ILE A 548 -33.67 0.33 -18.80
CA ILE A 548 -32.61 1.27 -18.50
C ILE A 548 -31.72 0.64 -17.45
N VAL A 549 -30.41 0.69 -17.69
CA VAL A 549 -29.40 0.25 -16.76
C VAL A 549 -28.51 1.45 -16.42
N VAL A 550 -28.41 1.78 -15.14
CA VAL A 550 -27.51 2.81 -14.62
C VAL A 550 -26.27 2.12 -14.11
N ASN A 551 -25.08 2.68 -14.41
CA ASN A 551 -23.78 2.17 -14.00
C ASN A 551 -23.44 0.78 -14.58
N ASP A 552 -22.37 0.73 -15.36
CA ASP A 552 -21.82 -0.51 -15.93
C ASP A 552 -20.80 -1.21 -15.00
N GLY A 553 -20.64 -0.72 -13.77
CA GLY A 553 -19.64 -1.16 -12.80
C GLY A 553 -18.38 -0.28 -12.77
N SER A 554 -18.32 0.79 -13.57
CA SER A 554 -17.20 1.75 -13.59
C SER A 554 -17.19 2.70 -12.39
N VAL A 555 -18.30 2.84 -11.68
CA VAL A 555 -18.43 3.61 -10.44
C VAL A 555 -18.74 2.65 -9.30
N PRO A 556 -18.00 2.68 -8.18
CA PRO A 556 -18.35 1.87 -7.02
C PRO A 556 -19.57 2.47 -6.33
N GLU A 557 -20.57 1.65 -6.04
CA GLU A 557 -21.83 2.05 -5.38
C GLU A 557 -22.12 1.20 -4.16
N SER A 558 -22.86 1.80 -3.21
CA SER A 558 -23.31 1.10 -1.99
C SER A 558 -24.36 0.03 -2.28
N ASP A 559 -25.25 0.26 -3.24
CA ASP A 559 -26.27 -0.70 -3.71
C ASP A 559 -26.40 -0.66 -5.25
N MET A 560 -26.20 -1.79 -5.92
CA MET A 560 -26.41 -1.95 -7.37
C MET A 560 -27.68 -2.73 -7.70
N THR A 561 -28.47 -3.14 -6.71
CA THR A 561 -29.67 -3.94 -6.95
C THR A 561 -30.83 -3.11 -7.54
N ASN A 562 -30.77 -1.79 -7.38
CA ASN A 562 -31.76 -0.82 -7.82
C ASN A 562 -31.42 -0.11 -9.15
N ASN A 563 -30.34 -0.54 -9.83
CA ASN A 563 -29.80 0.09 -11.05
C ASN A 563 -30.58 -0.24 -12.32
N ILE A 564 -31.52 -1.17 -12.27
CA ILE A 564 -32.27 -1.65 -13.45
C ILE A 564 -33.70 -1.18 -13.37
N PHE A 565 -34.16 -0.52 -14.43
CA PHE A 565 -35.54 -0.04 -14.57
C PHE A 565 -36.17 -0.58 -15.85
N LYS A 566 -37.24 -1.37 -15.71
CA LYS A 566 -38.01 -1.88 -16.85
C LYS A 566 -39.04 -0.86 -17.31
N ILE A 567 -38.97 -0.47 -18.56
CA ILE A 567 -39.97 0.42 -19.19
C ILE A 567 -41.23 -0.37 -19.48
N LYS A 568 -42.35 0.08 -18.94
CA LYS A 568 -43.65 -0.53 -19.26
C LYS A 568 -44.03 -0.15 -20.69
N PRO A 569 -44.48 -1.12 -21.52
CA PRO A 569 -45.03 -0.77 -22.83
C PRO A 569 -46.18 0.20 -22.64
N ASN A 570 -46.27 1.23 -23.50
CA ASN A 570 -47.46 2.08 -23.51
C ASN A 570 -48.68 1.20 -23.73
N ALA A 571 -49.61 1.18 -22.76
CA ALA A 571 -50.91 0.59 -23.00
C ALA A 571 -51.61 1.44 -24.09
N ASN A 572 -51.70 0.91 -25.29
CA ASN A 572 -52.46 1.51 -26.41
C ASN A 572 -53.93 1.69 -26.03
#